data_8770bf50292d5ffac43fda93f09bf957
#
_entry.id   8770bf50292d5ffac43fda93f09bf957
#
_cell.length_a   1.000
_cell.length_b   1.000
_cell.length_c   1.000
_cell.angle_alpha   90.00
_cell.angle_beta   90.00
_cell.angle_gamma   90.00
#
_symmetry.space_group_name_H-M   'P 1'
#
loop_
_entity.id
_entity.type
_entity.pdbx_description
1 polymer ?
#
loop_
_entity_poly.entity_id
_entity_poly.type
_entity_poly.pdbx_seq_one_letter_code
_entity_poly.pdbx_strand_id
1 'polypeptide(L)'
;MANTKSEKLFTEFPPVPTEKWEEVITADLKGADYERKLVWKTGEGFNVRPYYRAENLEGIKFLGSQAGEFPYVRGTHAHNRWRVHQTVSVVCPKEANAEALKILNAGVDSLGFCIASADFSAADLDMLLKDICIPAVEITFCGEKMANVAELVLAKVEKEGIAKEDVRIAFCIDPLVKGLSSKGDFCSPNGEKCIARIVELIHKTKEYKHVRIVTVAGQTFGNSGSTIVEELAFTLSAGHDYLVRLTDAGLDVDAAARKLRFSFSVSSNYFMEIAKFRAARMLWANIVKGYGPAKNCACKMQIHAETSRWNQTVYDPYVNMLRGTTEAMSATIAGVHSLEVMPFDASFENPTEFSKRIARNVELLLKNESHFDQVVDPAGGSYYVCLLYTSPSPR
;
A
#
# COMPACT_ATOMS: atom_id res chain seq x y z
N MET A 1 15.87 -2.92 -50.10
CA MET A 1 15.42 -2.45 -48.78
C MET A 1 15.35 -0.93 -48.82
N ALA A 2 14.15 -0.36 -48.92
CA ALA A 2 13.94 1.06 -49.02
C ALA A 2 14.22 1.69 -47.64
N ASN A 3 15.20 2.57 -47.64
CA ASN A 3 15.61 3.37 -46.47
C ASN A 3 14.54 4.47 -46.29
N THR A 4 13.41 4.16 -45.68
CA THR A 4 12.39 5.15 -45.31
C THR A 4 12.99 5.99 -44.18
N LYS A 5 13.58 7.13 -44.50
CA LYS A 5 13.82 8.20 -43.54
C LYS A 5 12.44 8.53 -42.92
N SER A 6 12.23 8.22 -41.65
CA SER A 6 11.06 8.69 -40.94
C SER A 6 11.12 10.21 -40.90
N GLU A 7 10.31 10.87 -41.69
CA GLU A 7 10.12 12.31 -41.59
C GLU A 7 9.53 12.60 -40.20
N LYS A 8 10.15 13.53 -39.48
CA LYS A 8 9.61 13.99 -38.21
C LYS A 8 8.32 14.76 -38.52
N LEU A 9 7.23 14.33 -37.85
CA LEU A 9 5.96 15.05 -37.89
C LEU A 9 6.11 16.42 -37.22
N PHE A 10 5.28 17.40 -37.65
CA PHE A 10 5.17 18.73 -37.04
C PHE A 10 6.46 19.57 -37.06
N THR A 11 7.28 19.44 -38.10
CA THR A 11 8.51 20.24 -38.27
C THR A 11 8.22 21.74 -38.42
N GLU A 12 7.03 22.10 -38.85
CA GLU A 12 6.52 23.48 -38.93
C GLU A 12 6.24 24.12 -37.56
N PHE A 13 6.16 23.32 -36.48
CA PHE A 13 5.98 23.76 -35.11
C PHE A 13 7.25 23.49 -34.27
N PRO A 14 8.27 24.38 -34.32
CA PRO A 14 9.49 24.18 -33.57
C PRO A 14 9.22 24.21 -32.06
N PRO A 15 9.97 23.41 -31.26
CA PRO A 15 9.85 23.43 -29.82
C PRO A 15 10.07 24.85 -29.26
N VAL A 16 9.17 25.31 -28.40
CA VAL A 16 9.33 26.59 -27.70
C VAL A 16 10.23 26.35 -26.48
N PRO A 17 11.33 27.09 -26.28
CA PRO A 17 12.19 26.97 -25.11
C PRO A 17 11.47 27.46 -23.85
N THR A 18 11.92 26.99 -22.69
CA THR A 18 11.29 27.31 -21.38
C THR A 18 11.36 28.78 -21.08
N GLU A 19 12.46 29.44 -21.38
CA GLU A 19 12.66 30.87 -21.17
C GLU A 19 11.57 31.71 -21.86
N LYS A 20 11.29 31.40 -23.12
CA LYS A 20 10.25 32.09 -23.89
C LYS A 20 8.85 31.85 -23.32
N TRP A 21 8.59 30.66 -22.82
CA TRP A 21 7.33 30.35 -22.13
C TRP A 21 7.20 31.15 -20.82
N GLU A 22 8.27 31.19 -20.00
CA GLU A 22 8.29 31.93 -18.74
C GLU A 22 8.20 33.45 -18.94
N GLU A 23 8.77 33.99 -20.05
CA GLU A 23 8.58 35.39 -20.44
C GLU A 23 7.09 35.73 -20.64
N VAL A 24 6.36 34.88 -21.37
CA VAL A 24 4.92 35.07 -21.61
C VAL A 24 4.15 34.97 -20.29
N ILE A 25 4.43 33.98 -19.48
CA ILE A 25 3.78 33.83 -18.17
C ILE A 25 4.02 35.07 -17.31
N THR A 26 5.25 35.58 -17.27
CA THR A 26 5.61 36.78 -16.50
C THR A 26 4.85 38.01 -17.00
N ALA A 27 4.73 38.16 -18.32
CA ALA A 27 3.93 39.24 -18.93
C ALA A 27 2.45 39.14 -18.54
N ASP A 28 1.88 37.94 -18.59
CA ASP A 28 0.48 37.68 -18.24
C ASP A 28 0.20 37.88 -16.74
N LEU A 29 1.19 37.69 -15.89
CA LEU A 29 1.07 37.97 -14.43
C LEU A 29 1.01 39.48 -14.11
N LYS A 30 1.27 40.39 -15.09
CA LYS A 30 1.17 41.84 -14.93
C LYS A 30 1.87 42.40 -13.70
N GLY A 31 3.09 41.92 -13.45
CA GLY A 31 3.92 42.32 -12.32
C GLY A 31 3.67 41.56 -11.01
N ALA A 32 2.80 40.56 -10.99
CA ALA A 32 2.67 39.69 -9.84
C ALA A 32 3.85 38.70 -9.79
N ASP A 33 4.29 38.38 -8.59
CA ASP A 33 5.41 37.45 -8.35
C ASP A 33 5.02 36.02 -8.74
N TYR A 34 5.85 35.38 -9.57
CA TYR A 34 5.64 34.03 -10.10
C TYR A 34 5.57 32.96 -8.99
N GLU A 35 6.55 32.99 -8.08
CA GLU A 35 6.66 32.01 -7.00
C GLU A 35 5.46 32.07 -6.05
N ARG A 36 4.98 33.28 -5.78
CA ARG A 36 3.83 33.49 -4.90
C ARG A 36 2.50 33.09 -5.54
N LYS A 37 2.36 33.24 -6.86
CA LYS A 37 1.07 33.07 -7.57
C LYS A 37 0.90 31.67 -8.12
N LEU A 38 1.95 31.06 -8.63
CA LEU A 38 1.88 29.82 -9.42
C LEU A 38 2.56 28.64 -8.75
N VAL A 39 3.50 28.84 -7.83
CA VAL A 39 4.17 27.75 -7.15
C VAL A 39 3.41 27.36 -5.90
N TRP A 40 2.98 26.11 -5.86
CA TRP A 40 2.30 25.57 -4.70
C TRP A 40 3.30 25.17 -3.61
N LYS A 41 3.22 25.83 -2.47
CA LYS A 41 3.94 25.47 -1.24
C LYS A 41 3.14 24.36 -0.56
N THR A 42 3.65 23.14 -0.64
CA THR A 42 2.97 21.97 -0.06
C THR A 42 3.18 21.90 1.46
N GLY A 43 2.30 21.16 2.15
CA GLY A 43 2.52 20.81 3.56
C GLY A 43 3.64 19.76 3.76
N GLU A 44 4.16 19.20 2.68
CA GLU A 44 5.19 18.16 2.67
C GLU A 44 6.63 18.69 2.75
N GLY A 45 6.81 20.01 2.84
CA GLY A 45 8.12 20.66 2.96
C GLY A 45 8.84 20.91 1.63
N PHE A 46 8.19 20.72 0.49
CA PHE A 46 8.72 21.07 -0.84
C PHE A 46 7.71 21.85 -1.67
N ASN A 47 8.21 22.53 -2.71
CA ASN A 47 7.40 23.32 -3.61
C ASN A 47 7.09 22.56 -4.90
N VAL A 48 5.88 22.74 -5.44
CA VAL A 48 5.42 22.14 -6.69
C VAL A 48 5.17 23.24 -7.71
N ARG A 49 5.84 23.14 -8.86
CA ARG A 49 5.67 24.07 -9.98
C ARG A 49 4.37 23.80 -10.75
N PRO A 50 3.80 24.80 -11.44
CA PRO A 50 2.56 24.63 -12.20
C PRO A 50 2.70 23.71 -13.42
N TYR A 51 3.91 23.52 -13.94
CA TYR A 51 4.23 22.63 -15.05
C TYR A 51 5.66 22.09 -14.95
N TYR A 52 5.91 20.99 -15.64
CA TYR A 52 7.22 20.36 -15.77
C TYR A 52 7.47 19.93 -17.22
N ARG A 53 8.74 19.94 -17.65
CA ARG A 53 9.17 19.63 -19.00
C ARG A 53 10.25 18.54 -18.99
N ALA A 54 10.63 18.05 -20.19
CA ALA A 54 11.62 16.99 -20.33
C ALA A 54 12.98 17.31 -19.68
N GLU A 55 13.41 18.57 -19.74
CA GLU A 55 14.64 19.05 -19.13
C GLU A 55 14.68 18.88 -17.61
N ASN A 56 13.51 18.93 -16.95
CA ASN A 56 13.41 18.73 -15.50
C ASN A 56 13.67 17.26 -15.09
N LEU A 57 13.70 16.33 -16.06
CA LEU A 57 14.02 14.92 -15.82
C LEU A 57 15.50 14.61 -15.99
N GLU A 58 16.32 15.56 -16.42
CA GLU A 58 17.76 15.36 -16.63
C GLU A 58 18.44 14.96 -15.32
N GLY A 59 19.27 13.93 -15.37
CA GLY A 59 19.98 13.40 -14.20
C GLY A 59 19.16 12.49 -13.28
N ILE A 60 17.87 12.30 -13.52
CA ILE A 60 17.04 11.38 -12.73
C ILE A 60 17.37 9.93 -13.09
N LYS A 61 17.72 9.15 -12.06
CA LYS A 61 17.98 7.72 -12.19
C LYS A 61 16.67 6.94 -12.33
N PHE A 62 16.76 5.76 -12.96
CA PHE A 62 15.65 4.78 -13.06
C PHE A 62 14.45 5.17 -13.94
N LEU A 63 14.55 6.24 -14.75
CA LEU A 63 13.50 6.61 -15.70
C LEU A 63 13.16 5.49 -16.69
N GLY A 64 14.18 4.72 -17.11
CA GLY A 64 14.05 3.60 -18.06
C GLY A 64 13.67 2.26 -17.44
N SER A 65 13.53 2.15 -16.10
CA SER A 65 13.18 0.87 -15.45
C SER A 65 11.75 0.44 -15.80
N GLN A 66 11.57 -0.87 -16.02
CA GLN A 66 10.26 -1.43 -16.33
C GLN A 66 9.51 -1.86 -15.08
N ALA A 67 8.20 -2.08 -15.21
CA ALA A 67 7.40 -2.66 -14.13
C ALA A 67 7.89 -4.09 -13.82
N GLY A 68 8.07 -4.39 -12.54
CA GLY A 68 8.64 -5.67 -12.09
C GLY A 68 10.16 -5.70 -11.97
N GLU A 69 10.87 -4.66 -12.44
CA GLU A 69 12.32 -4.52 -12.34
C GLU A 69 12.74 -3.65 -11.16
N PHE A 70 13.92 -3.98 -10.58
CA PHE A 70 14.53 -3.17 -9.52
C PHE A 70 14.80 -1.74 -10.01
N PRO A 71 14.51 -0.70 -9.24
CA PRO A 71 14.03 -0.66 -7.85
C PRO A 71 12.49 -0.62 -7.69
N TYR A 72 11.74 -1.18 -8.60
CA TYR A 72 10.28 -1.36 -8.56
C TYR A 72 9.46 -0.06 -8.54
N VAL A 73 9.99 1.02 -9.05
CA VAL A 73 9.32 2.33 -9.11
C VAL A 73 7.95 2.20 -9.79
N ARG A 74 7.90 1.48 -10.92
CA ARG A 74 6.72 1.31 -11.77
C ARG A 74 5.81 0.14 -11.36
N GLY A 75 6.11 -0.53 -10.25
CA GLY A 75 5.37 -1.68 -9.74
C GLY A 75 6.25 -2.89 -9.49
N THR A 76 5.84 -3.77 -8.60
CA THR A 76 6.55 -5.02 -8.27
C THR A 76 6.28 -6.16 -9.23
N HIS A 77 5.29 -6.00 -10.13
CA HIS A 77 4.86 -6.96 -11.14
C HIS A 77 4.66 -6.27 -12.50
N ALA A 78 4.66 -7.06 -13.58
CA ALA A 78 4.36 -6.59 -14.93
C ALA A 78 2.85 -6.55 -15.23
N HIS A 79 2.01 -6.56 -14.20
CA HIS A 79 0.55 -6.45 -14.28
C HIS A 79 0.02 -5.66 -13.10
N ASN A 80 -1.18 -5.08 -13.22
CA ASN A 80 -1.83 -4.28 -12.20
C ASN A 80 -3.05 -5.00 -11.58
N ARG A 81 -2.96 -6.31 -11.35
CA ARG A 81 -4.03 -7.11 -10.74
C ARG A 81 -4.02 -6.93 -9.22
N TRP A 82 -4.68 -5.90 -8.75
CA TRP A 82 -4.90 -5.67 -7.32
C TRP A 82 -6.13 -6.42 -6.82
N ARG A 83 -6.20 -6.66 -5.50
CA ARG A 83 -7.29 -7.39 -4.85
C ARG A 83 -8.27 -6.44 -4.19
N VAL A 84 -9.55 -6.74 -4.36
CA VAL A 84 -10.66 -6.09 -3.65
C VAL A 84 -10.70 -6.66 -2.25
N HIS A 85 -10.44 -5.82 -1.25
CA HIS A 85 -10.35 -6.23 0.15
C HIS A 85 -11.53 -5.71 0.94
N GLN A 86 -12.07 -6.55 1.82
CA GLN A 86 -13.06 -6.12 2.80
C GLN A 86 -12.81 -6.82 4.13
N THR A 87 -12.79 -6.02 5.21
CA THR A 87 -12.60 -6.51 6.58
C THR A 87 -13.94 -6.81 7.25
N VAL A 88 -14.00 -7.96 7.92
CA VAL A 88 -15.13 -8.44 8.74
C VAL A 88 -14.70 -8.44 10.20
N SER A 89 -15.51 -7.86 11.07
CA SER A 89 -15.31 -7.92 12.54
C SER A 89 -15.76 -9.28 13.07
N VAL A 90 -14.88 -9.97 13.79
CA VAL A 90 -15.14 -11.30 14.34
C VAL A 90 -15.46 -11.20 15.82
N VAL A 91 -16.73 -10.92 16.11
CA VAL A 91 -17.30 -11.02 17.48
C VAL A 91 -17.86 -12.43 17.68
N CYS A 92 -18.61 -12.94 16.72
CA CYS A 92 -19.11 -14.30 16.65
C CYS A 92 -18.58 -14.98 15.38
N PRO A 93 -17.77 -16.07 15.46
CA PRO A 93 -17.19 -16.72 14.29
C PRO A 93 -18.23 -17.20 13.26
N LYS A 94 -19.38 -17.66 13.68
CA LYS A 94 -20.45 -18.13 12.80
C LYS A 94 -21.07 -16.98 11.97
N GLU A 95 -21.32 -15.84 12.60
CA GLU A 95 -21.89 -14.66 11.93
C GLU A 95 -20.86 -14.05 10.97
N ALA A 96 -19.61 -13.93 11.44
CA ALA A 96 -18.50 -13.45 10.60
C ALA A 96 -18.26 -14.35 9.38
N ASN A 97 -18.38 -15.68 9.51
CA ASN A 97 -18.33 -16.60 8.38
C ASN A 97 -19.47 -16.35 7.39
N ALA A 98 -20.71 -16.20 7.86
CA ALA A 98 -21.84 -15.93 6.99
C ALA A 98 -21.69 -14.59 6.24
N GLU A 99 -21.18 -13.54 6.90
CA GLU A 99 -20.84 -12.26 6.26
C GLU A 99 -19.71 -12.45 5.23
N ALA A 100 -18.65 -13.17 5.58
CA ALA A 100 -17.53 -13.46 4.69
C ALA A 100 -17.95 -14.18 3.41
N LEU A 101 -18.77 -15.22 3.52
CA LEU A 101 -19.30 -15.95 2.35
C LEU A 101 -20.18 -15.04 1.46
N LYS A 102 -20.98 -14.17 2.07
CA LYS A 102 -21.81 -13.19 1.34
C LYS A 102 -20.96 -12.21 0.54
N ILE A 103 -19.89 -11.67 1.13
CA ILE A 103 -19.03 -10.68 0.44
C ILE A 103 -18.12 -11.33 -0.60
N LEU A 104 -17.66 -12.57 -0.40
CA LEU A 104 -16.97 -13.34 -1.43
C LEU A 104 -17.85 -13.57 -2.67
N ASN A 105 -19.09 -13.96 -2.46
CA ASN A 105 -20.07 -14.10 -3.55
C ASN A 105 -20.40 -12.76 -4.22
N ALA A 106 -20.11 -11.64 -3.57
CA ALA A 106 -20.28 -10.30 -4.13
C ALA A 106 -19.02 -9.75 -4.81
N GLY A 107 -17.99 -10.58 -5.05
CA GLY A 107 -16.81 -10.24 -5.86
C GLY A 107 -15.57 -9.81 -5.09
N VAL A 108 -15.55 -9.89 -3.76
CA VAL A 108 -14.34 -9.72 -2.94
C VAL A 108 -13.41 -10.91 -3.17
N ASP A 109 -12.12 -10.66 -3.35
CA ASP A 109 -11.08 -11.67 -3.54
C ASP A 109 -9.96 -11.61 -2.48
N SER A 110 -10.12 -10.73 -1.47
CA SER A 110 -9.28 -10.61 -0.28
C SER A 110 -10.13 -10.32 0.96
N LEU A 111 -10.05 -11.18 1.98
CA LEU A 111 -10.80 -11.06 3.23
C LEU A 111 -9.92 -10.57 4.37
N GLY A 112 -10.39 -9.60 5.15
CA GLY A 112 -9.85 -9.26 6.45
C GLY A 112 -10.71 -9.84 7.57
N PHE A 113 -10.12 -10.46 8.58
CA PHE A 113 -10.79 -10.87 9.81
C PHE A 113 -10.19 -10.13 11.00
N CYS A 114 -10.95 -9.20 11.58
CA CYS A 114 -10.57 -8.48 12.79
C CYS A 114 -11.09 -9.22 14.02
N ILE A 115 -10.22 -10.00 14.67
CA ILE A 115 -10.58 -10.87 15.81
C ILE A 115 -10.52 -10.05 17.10
N ALA A 116 -11.69 -9.87 17.72
CA ALA A 116 -11.82 -9.11 18.97
C ALA A 116 -11.51 -9.95 20.21
N SER A 117 -11.69 -11.28 20.14
CA SER A 117 -11.49 -12.18 21.27
C SER A 117 -10.02 -12.55 21.49
N ALA A 118 -9.55 -12.38 22.73
CA ALA A 118 -8.23 -12.86 23.13
C ALA A 118 -8.14 -14.40 23.27
N ASP A 119 -9.28 -15.08 23.40
CA ASP A 119 -9.38 -16.53 23.64
C ASP A 119 -9.89 -17.28 22.39
N PHE A 120 -9.50 -16.80 21.19
CA PHE A 120 -9.87 -17.41 19.93
C PHE A 120 -9.25 -18.80 19.77
N SER A 121 -10.08 -19.82 19.55
CA SER A 121 -9.71 -21.22 19.56
C SER A 121 -9.66 -21.83 18.14
N ALA A 122 -9.15 -23.08 18.05
CA ALA A 122 -9.17 -23.84 16.81
C ALA A 122 -10.60 -24.14 16.31
N ALA A 123 -11.56 -24.34 17.23
CA ALA A 123 -12.95 -24.54 16.87
C ALA A 123 -13.59 -23.27 16.30
N ASP A 124 -13.22 -22.10 16.84
CA ASP A 124 -13.65 -20.80 16.32
C ASP A 124 -13.06 -20.56 14.91
N LEU A 125 -11.80 -20.93 14.68
CA LEU A 125 -11.18 -20.85 13.37
C LEU A 125 -11.84 -21.80 12.36
N ASP A 126 -12.15 -23.03 12.75
CA ASP A 126 -12.86 -23.99 11.89
C ASP A 126 -14.25 -23.48 11.51
N MET A 127 -14.95 -22.84 12.45
CA MET A 127 -16.25 -22.19 12.19
C MET A 127 -16.11 -20.96 11.28
N LEU A 128 -15.11 -20.12 11.53
CA LEU A 128 -14.85 -18.88 10.79
C LEU A 128 -14.51 -19.16 9.33
N LEU A 129 -13.69 -20.18 9.06
CA LEU A 129 -13.23 -20.52 7.70
C LEU A 129 -14.06 -21.61 7.02
N LYS A 130 -15.18 -22.02 7.63
CA LYS A 130 -16.07 -23.03 7.05
C LYS A 130 -16.51 -22.61 5.63
N ASP A 131 -16.41 -23.52 4.68
CA ASP A 131 -16.81 -23.34 3.27
C ASP A 131 -16.05 -22.20 2.52
N ILE A 132 -15.00 -21.63 3.11
CA ILE A 132 -14.10 -20.68 2.45
C ILE A 132 -12.95 -21.44 1.78
N CYS A 133 -12.82 -21.30 0.47
CA CYS A 133 -11.75 -21.91 -0.31
C CYS A 133 -10.44 -21.12 -0.10
N ILE A 134 -9.61 -21.50 0.90
CA ILE A 134 -8.37 -20.82 1.26
C ILE A 134 -7.44 -20.60 0.05
N PRO A 135 -7.23 -21.54 -0.90
CA PRO A 135 -6.41 -21.32 -2.08
C PRO A 135 -6.90 -20.22 -3.02
N ALA A 136 -8.20 -19.93 -3.03
CA ALA A 136 -8.81 -18.98 -3.96
C ALA A 136 -8.81 -17.54 -3.44
N VAL A 137 -8.65 -17.33 -2.13
CA VAL A 137 -8.83 -16.04 -1.44
C VAL A 137 -7.54 -15.64 -0.72
N GLU A 138 -7.20 -14.36 -0.77
CA GLU A 138 -6.22 -13.80 0.16
C GLU A 138 -6.90 -13.52 1.50
N ILE A 139 -6.29 -13.95 2.62
CA ILE A 139 -6.86 -13.76 3.95
C ILE A 139 -5.91 -12.96 4.83
N THR A 140 -6.41 -11.92 5.47
CA THR A 140 -5.67 -11.12 6.46
C THR A 140 -6.31 -11.31 7.83
N PHE A 141 -5.50 -11.64 8.84
CA PHE A 141 -5.94 -11.69 10.23
C PHE A 141 -5.39 -10.51 11.01
N CYS A 142 -6.25 -9.77 11.69
CA CYS A 142 -5.90 -8.65 12.56
C CYS A 142 -6.60 -8.76 13.92
N GLY A 143 -6.09 -8.07 14.93
CA GLY A 143 -6.59 -8.10 16.30
C GLY A 143 -5.52 -8.39 17.33
N GLU A 144 -5.94 -8.96 18.47
CA GLU A 144 -5.04 -9.34 19.56
C GLU A 144 -4.46 -10.74 19.37
N LYS A 145 -3.32 -11.01 20.04
CA LYS A 145 -2.66 -12.33 20.07
C LYS A 145 -2.50 -13.02 18.71
N MET A 146 -2.24 -12.23 17.65
CA MET A 146 -2.16 -12.72 16.26
C MET A 146 -1.10 -13.81 16.05
N ALA A 147 -0.05 -13.88 16.88
CA ALA A 147 0.91 -14.97 16.83
C ALA A 147 0.28 -16.33 17.14
N ASN A 148 -0.68 -16.37 18.08
CA ASN A 148 -1.41 -17.61 18.40
C ASN A 148 -2.37 -17.98 17.26
N VAL A 149 -3.06 -16.98 16.71
CA VAL A 149 -3.94 -17.18 15.54
C VAL A 149 -3.14 -17.72 14.36
N ALA A 150 -1.92 -17.20 14.13
CA ALA A 150 -1.04 -17.69 13.06
C ALA A 150 -0.72 -19.19 13.22
N GLU A 151 -0.47 -19.67 14.43
CA GLU A 151 -0.23 -21.09 14.68
C GLU A 151 -1.46 -21.94 14.40
N LEU A 152 -2.64 -21.50 14.84
CA LEU A 152 -3.91 -22.20 14.57
C LEU A 152 -4.16 -22.30 13.04
N VAL A 153 -3.93 -21.21 12.31
CA VAL A 153 -4.11 -21.16 10.86
C VAL A 153 -3.14 -22.09 10.15
N LEU A 154 -1.86 -22.08 10.53
CA LEU A 154 -0.85 -22.98 9.93
C LEU A 154 -1.18 -24.44 10.19
N ALA A 155 -1.56 -24.79 11.43
CA ALA A 155 -2.00 -26.15 11.77
C ALA A 155 -3.22 -26.60 10.96
N LYS A 156 -4.19 -25.70 10.72
CA LYS A 156 -5.35 -25.98 9.86
C LYS A 156 -4.94 -26.24 8.41
N VAL A 157 -4.11 -25.36 7.84
CA VAL A 157 -3.62 -25.49 6.46
C VAL A 157 -2.87 -26.81 6.26
N GLU A 158 -2.03 -27.22 7.21
CA GLU A 158 -1.32 -28.48 7.18
C GLU A 158 -2.27 -29.67 7.30
N LYS A 159 -3.23 -29.62 8.22
CA LYS A 159 -4.26 -30.66 8.43
C LYS A 159 -5.12 -30.88 7.17
N GLU A 160 -5.45 -29.81 6.45
CA GLU A 160 -6.23 -29.85 5.22
C GLU A 160 -5.40 -30.20 3.98
N GLY A 161 -4.07 -30.29 4.10
CA GLY A 161 -3.17 -30.64 3.00
C GLY A 161 -3.12 -29.59 1.89
N ILE A 162 -3.36 -28.33 2.20
CA ILE A 162 -3.34 -27.23 1.21
C ILE A 162 -1.90 -27.01 0.75
N ALA A 163 -1.70 -26.92 -0.57
CA ALA A 163 -0.39 -26.67 -1.15
C ALA A 163 0.18 -25.31 -0.68
N LYS A 164 1.43 -25.29 -0.23
CA LYS A 164 2.06 -24.10 0.38
C LYS A 164 2.15 -22.89 -0.54
N GLU A 165 2.23 -23.12 -1.85
CA GLU A 165 2.22 -22.09 -2.90
C GLU A 165 0.86 -21.40 -3.07
N ASP A 166 -0.23 -22.07 -2.68
CA ASP A 166 -1.59 -21.54 -2.84
C ASP A 166 -2.09 -20.80 -1.59
N VAL A 167 -1.35 -20.86 -0.48
CA VAL A 167 -1.69 -20.19 0.77
C VAL A 167 -1.27 -18.72 0.70
N ARG A 168 -2.25 -17.80 0.66
CA ARG A 168 -2.07 -16.34 0.64
C ARG A 168 -2.66 -15.75 1.91
N ILE A 169 -1.83 -15.62 2.94
CA ILE A 169 -2.28 -15.17 4.26
C ILE A 169 -1.34 -14.09 4.79
N ALA A 170 -1.93 -13.05 5.38
CA ALA A 170 -1.20 -12.02 6.10
C ALA A 170 -1.67 -11.92 7.54
N PHE A 171 -0.73 -11.70 8.47
CA PHE A 171 -1.03 -11.46 9.87
C PHE A 171 -0.63 -10.02 10.23
N CYS A 172 -1.51 -9.31 10.92
CA CYS A 172 -1.23 -7.96 11.42
C CYS A 172 -0.49 -8.05 12.77
N ILE A 173 0.70 -8.65 12.75
CA ILE A 173 1.61 -8.66 13.89
C ILE A 173 2.52 -7.44 13.76
N ASP A 174 2.29 -6.42 14.58
CA ASP A 174 3.08 -5.19 14.59
C ASP A 174 3.27 -4.69 16.02
N PRO A 175 4.19 -5.29 16.79
CA PRO A 175 4.47 -4.83 18.15
C PRO A 175 5.10 -3.44 18.22
N LEU A 176 5.80 -2.96 17.16
CA LEU A 176 6.40 -1.63 17.12
C LEU A 176 5.32 -0.53 17.15
N VAL A 177 4.45 -0.51 16.15
CA VAL A 177 3.42 0.53 16.03
C VAL A 177 2.38 0.41 17.13
N LYS A 178 2.00 -0.82 17.52
CA LYS A 178 1.12 -1.06 18.69
C LYS A 178 1.73 -0.56 19.99
N GLY A 179 3.03 -0.72 20.16
CA GLY A 179 3.77 -0.18 21.32
C GLY A 179 3.68 1.34 21.43
N LEU A 180 3.76 2.05 20.31
CA LEU A 180 3.62 3.51 20.28
C LEU A 180 2.22 3.97 20.71
N SER A 181 1.17 3.25 20.35
CA SER A 181 -0.22 3.63 20.64
C SER A 181 -0.68 3.25 22.05
N SER A 182 -0.07 2.24 22.68
CA SER A 182 -0.56 1.61 23.92
C SER A 182 0.23 1.96 25.19
N LYS A 183 1.12 2.95 25.18
CA LYS A 183 2.12 3.22 26.25
C LYS A 183 3.00 2.00 26.58
N GLY A 184 3.03 1.02 25.68
CA GLY A 184 3.87 -0.16 25.80
C GLY A 184 5.31 0.21 25.51
N ASP A 185 6.19 -0.05 26.45
CA ASP A 185 7.62 0.05 26.22
C ASP A 185 8.06 -1.11 25.31
N PHE A 186 8.28 -0.80 24.02
CA PHE A 186 8.76 -1.78 23.05
C PHE A 186 10.16 -2.32 23.40
N CYS A 187 10.96 -1.54 24.12
CA CYS A 187 12.26 -1.94 24.64
C CYS A 187 12.15 -2.84 25.89
N SER A 188 10.93 -3.15 26.35
CA SER A 188 10.68 -4.05 27.47
C SER A 188 10.97 -5.51 27.10
N PRO A 189 11.18 -6.41 28.09
CA PRO A 189 11.31 -7.84 27.85
C PRO A 189 10.14 -8.48 27.09
N ASN A 190 8.97 -7.84 27.06
CA ASN A 190 7.83 -8.26 26.28
C ASN A 190 8.02 -7.99 24.77
N GLY A 191 8.68 -6.90 24.40
CA GLY A 191 9.03 -6.60 23.01
C GLY A 191 9.99 -7.63 22.44
N GLU A 192 11.03 -8.02 23.18
CA GLU A 192 11.96 -9.09 22.76
C GLU A 192 11.27 -10.44 22.59
N LYS A 193 10.34 -10.79 23.49
CA LYS A 193 9.53 -12.01 23.37
C LYS A 193 8.66 -11.99 22.10
N CYS A 194 8.12 -10.82 21.72
CA CYS A 194 7.36 -10.67 20.49
C CYS A 194 8.23 -10.92 19.26
N ILE A 195 9.46 -10.38 19.24
CA ILE A 195 10.41 -10.60 18.14
C ILE A 195 10.79 -12.09 18.05
N ALA A 196 11.13 -12.73 19.16
CA ALA A 196 11.44 -14.17 19.18
C ALA A 196 10.27 -14.98 18.59
N ARG A 197 9.04 -14.64 18.95
CA ARG A 197 7.85 -15.31 18.42
C ARG A 197 7.67 -15.08 16.91
N ILE A 198 7.95 -13.87 16.41
CA ILE A 198 7.93 -13.56 14.97
C ILE A 198 8.99 -14.42 14.25
N VAL A 199 10.20 -14.54 14.81
CA VAL A 199 11.28 -15.37 14.24
C VAL A 199 10.84 -16.83 14.12
N GLU A 200 10.24 -17.41 15.17
CA GLU A 200 9.69 -18.78 15.13
C GLU A 200 8.66 -18.96 14.00
N LEU A 201 7.73 -18.01 13.87
CA LEU A 201 6.70 -18.05 12.82
C LEU A 201 7.32 -17.92 11.42
N ILE A 202 8.37 -17.10 11.26
CA ILE A 202 9.11 -16.99 9.99
C ILE A 202 9.78 -18.31 9.63
N HIS A 203 10.40 -18.99 10.60
CA HIS A 203 10.98 -20.33 10.37
C HIS A 203 9.92 -21.35 9.95
N LYS A 204 8.78 -21.42 10.65
CA LYS A 204 7.66 -22.31 10.32
C LYS A 204 7.08 -22.03 8.93
N THR A 205 7.08 -20.77 8.49
CA THR A 205 6.51 -20.37 7.21
C THR A 205 7.52 -20.19 6.08
N LYS A 206 8.76 -20.64 6.23
CA LYS A 206 9.84 -20.46 5.25
C LYS A 206 9.45 -20.89 3.83
N GLU A 207 8.74 -22.01 3.71
CA GLU A 207 8.32 -22.57 2.42
C GLU A 207 7.05 -21.92 1.84
N TYR A 208 6.29 -21.16 2.65
CA TYR A 208 5.08 -20.48 2.22
C TYR A 208 5.41 -19.13 1.55
N LYS A 209 5.41 -19.11 0.23
CA LYS A 209 5.84 -17.93 -0.56
C LYS A 209 4.97 -16.69 -0.34
N HIS A 210 3.67 -16.88 -0.09
CA HIS A 210 2.68 -15.80 -0.02
C HIS A 210 2.14 -15.54 1.38
N VAL A 211 2.73 -16.16 2.42
CA VAL A 211 2.42 -15.87 3.82
C VAL A 211 3.28 -14.70 4.31
N ARG A 212 2.64 -13.72 4.93
CA ARG A 212 3.25 -12.54 5.57
C ARG A 212 3.00 -12.59 7.07
N ILE A 213 4.04 -12.41 7.86
CA ILE A 213 3.97 -12.53 9.33
C ILE A 213 3.82 -11.17 9.98
N VAL A 214 4.55 -10.17 9.48
CA VAL A 214 4.51 -8.81 10.01
C VAL A 214 3.80 -7.91 8.99
N THR A 215 2.81 -7.14 9.46
CA THR A 215 2.23 -6.03 8.69
C THR A 215 2.58 -4.73 9.39
N VAL A 216 3.48 -3.96 8.80
CA VAL A 216 3.85 -2.63 9.30
C VAL A 216 2.68 -1.68 9.06
N ALA A 217 2.07 -1.22 10.15
CA ALA A 217 0.80 -0.48 10.14
C ALA A 217 1.01 1.02 9.90
N GLY A 218 1.52 1.39 8.73
CA GLY A 218 1.76 2.78 8.32
C GLY A 218 0.50 3.64 8.32
N GLN A 219 -0.66 3.04 7.97
CA GLN A 219 -1.95 3.74 8.02
C GLN A 219 -2.29 4.32 9.40
N THR A 220 -1.70 3.81 10.46
CA THR A 220 -1.86 4.37 11.80
C THR A 220 -1.32 5.80 11.87
N PHE A 221 -0.18 6.06 11.24
CA PHE A 221 0.41 7.40 11.17
C PHE A 221 -0.43 8.34 10.32
N GLY A 222 -0.81 7.93 9.11
CA GLY A 222 -1.64 8.74 8.22
C GLY A 222 -3.01 9.06 8.81
N ASN A 223 -3.68 8.09 9.42
CA ASN A 223 -4.96 8.29 10.11
C ASN A 223 -4.83 9.08 11.44
N SER A 224 -3.61 9.33 11.92
CA SER A 224 -3.31 10.22 13.04
C SER A 224 -2.95 11.65 12.62
N GLY A 225 -2.97 11.95 11.32
CA GLY A 225 -2.76 13.29 10.78
C GLY A 225 -1.32 13.58 10.34
N SER A 226 -0.49 12.56 10.16
CA SER A 226 0.83 12.74 9.53
C SER A 226 0.69 13.20 8.09
N THR A 227 1.66 13.99 7.63
CA THR A 227 1.82 14.29 6.21
C THR A 227 2.16 13.01 5.43
N ILE A 228 2.03 13.05 4.11
CA ILE A 228 2.36 11.92 3.23
C ILE A 228 3.83 11.50 3.38
N VAL A 229 4.73 12.49 3.51
CA VAL A 229 6.17 12.25 3.70
C VAL A 229 6.45 11.64 5.07
N GLU A 230 5.79 12.12 6.12
CA GLU A 230 5.95 11.58 7.49
C GLU A 230 5.40 10.16 7.59
N GLU A 231 4.20 9.87 7.05
CA GLU A 231 3.66 8.51 7.01
C GLU A 231 4.65 7.55 6.34
N LEU A 232 5.20 7.95 5.18
CA LEU A 232 6.18 7.16 4.46
C LEU A 232 7.46 6.95 5.28
N ALA A 233 8.00 8.00 5.86
CA ALA A 233 9.24 7.96 6.65
C ALA A 233 9.09 7.06 7.89
N PHE A 234 8.02 7.22 8.67
CA PHE A 234 7.76 6.42 9.86
C PHE A 234 7.53 4.95 9.52
N THR A 235 6.77 4.69 8.45
CA THR A 235 6.50 3.32 7.98
C THR A 235 7.78 2.62 7.52
N LEU A 236 8.64 3.30 6.75
CA LEU A 236 9.91 2.74 6.30
C LEU A 236 10.89 2.56 7.47
N SER A 237 10.91 3.48 8.43
CA SER A 237 11.73 3.36 9.64
C SER A 237 11.32 2.15 10.48
N ALA A 238 10.02 1.93 10.69
CA ALA A 238 9.52 0.75 11.38
C ALA A 238 9.85 -0.54 10.61
N GLY A 239 9.68 -0.55 9.29
CA GLY A 239 10.06 -1.68 8.45
C GLY A 239 11.55 -1.98 8.51
N HIS A 240 12.41 -0.95 8.53
CA HIS A 240 13.85 -1.08 8.68
C HIS A 240 14.23 -1.64 10.06
N ASP A 241 13.59 -1.15 11.15
CA ASP A 241 13.84 -1.68 12.49
C ASP A 241 13.47 -3.18 12.60
N TYR A 242 12.39 -3.62 11.93
CA TYR A 242 12.11 -5.05 11.81
C TYR A 242 13.22 -5.81 11.09
N LEU A 243 13.75 -5.28 9.97
CA LEU A 243 14.86 -5.93 9.27
C LEU A 243 16.10 -6.08 10.18
N VAL A 244 16.48 -5.02 10.90
CA VAL A 244 17.59 -5.05 11.86
C VAL A 244 17.38 -6.17 12.88
N ARG A 245 16.27 -6.14 13.60
CA ARG A 245 15.99 -7.09 14.67
C ARG A 245 15.89 -8.54 14.19
N LEU A 246 15.31 -8.75 13.02
CA LEU A 246 15.15 -10.09 12.46
C LEU A 246 16.50 -10.65 11.94
N THR A 247 17.35 -9.80 11.36
CA THR A 247 18.69 -10.21 10.91
C THR A 247 19.64 -10.41 12.10
N ASP A 248 19.57 -9.57 13.13
CA ASP A 248 20.32 -9.75 14.38
C ASP A 248 19.92 -11.04 15.11
N ALA A 249 18.66 -11.45 14.99
CA ALA A 249 18.18 -12.74 15.49
C ALA A 249 18.58 -13.93 14.60
N GLY A 250 19.41 -13.73 13.57
CA GLY A 250 19.99 -14.78 12.73
C GLY A 250 19.16 -15.17 11.50
N LEU A 251 18.11 -14.43 11.17
CA LEU A 251 17.38 -14.66 9.92
C LEU A 251 18.14 -14.09 8.73
N ASP A 252 18.14 -14.84 7.63
CA ASP A 252 18.58 -14.32 6.33
C ASP A 252 17.67 -13.18 5.86
N VAL A 253 18.28 -12.13 5.28
CA VAL A 253 17.54 -10.96 4.82
C VAL A 253 16.46 -11.30 3.77
N ASP A 254 16.74 -12.27 2.89
CA ASP A 254 15.75 -12.74 1.90
C ASP A 254 14.52 -13.35 2.60
N ALA A 255 14.72 -14.07 3.71
CA ALA A 255 13.64 -14.63 4.50
C ALA A 255 12.87 -13.54 5.27
N ALA A 256 13.60 -12.64 5.95
CA ALA A 256 13.03 -11.56 6.75
C ALA A 256 12.18 -10.61 5.89
N ALA A 257 12.78 -10.03 4.85
CA ALA A 257 12.12 -9.03 4.00
C ALA A 257 10.84 -9.56 3.31
N ARG A 258 10.85 -10.82 2.89
CA ARG A 258 9.69 -11.46 2.23
C ARG A 258 8.53 -11.76 3.16
N LYS A 259 8.71 -11.68 4.47
CA LYS A 259 7.65 -11.89 5.47
C LYS A 259 7.04 -10.58 5.98
N LEU A 260 7.53 -9.45 5.48
CA LEU A 260 6.96 -8.14 5.75
C LEU A 260 5.91 -7.77 4.71
N ARG A 261 4.84 -7.11 5.17
CA ARG A 261 3.82 -6.41 4.39
C ARG A 261 3.69 -5.01 4.96
N PHE A 262 3.35 -4.05 4.13
CA PHE A 262 3.15 -2.67 4.53
C PHE A 262 1.70 -2.27 4.28
N SER A 263 1.08 -1.62 5.23
CA SER A 263 -0.23 -1.04 5.10
C SER A 263 -0.12 0.48 5.16
N PHE A 264 -0.76 1.17 4.22
CA PHE A 264 -0.75 2.63 4.13
C PHE A 264 -2.17 3.17 4.06
N SER A 265 -2.40 4.37 4.62
CA SER A 265 -3.59 5.15 4.34
C SER A 265 -3.49 5.79 2.94
N VAL A 266 -4.60 6.19 2.37
CA VAL A 266 -4.65 6.94 1.11
C VAL A 266 -5.46 8.19 1.32
N SER A 267 -4.79 9.34 1.27
CA SER A 267 -5.43 10.64 1.50
C SER A 267 -6.04 11.23 0.22
N SER A 268 -6.65 12.40 0.35
CA SER A 268 -7.29 13.11 -0.77
C SER A 268 -6.30 13.75 -1.76
N ASN A 269 -4.99 13.77 -1.46
CA ASN A 269 -4.00 14.39 -2.33
C ASN A 269 -3.58 13.45 -3.46
N TYR A 270 -4.40 13.35 -4.48
CA TYR A 270 -4.41 12.35 -5.53
C TYR A 270 -3.03 12.00 -6.14
N PHE A 271 -2.32 12.99 -6.67
CA PHE A 271 -1.04 12.76 -7.35
C PHE A 271 0.10 12.52 -6.36
N MET A 272 0.04 13.13 -5.18
CA MET A 272 1.01 12.89 -4.12
C MET A 272 0.91 11.45 -3.59
N GLU A 273 -0.30 10.91 -3.49
CA GLU A 273 -0.51 9.50 -3.11
C GLU A 273 0.08 8.53 -4.14
N ILE A 274 -0.12 8.80 -5.43
CA ILE A 274 0.54 8.01 -6.49
C ILE A 274 2.07 8.08 -6.33
N ALA A 275 2.60 9.26 -6.09
CA ALA A 275 4.03 9.47 -5.87
C ALA A 275 4.54 8.78 -4.60
N LYS A 276 3.78 8.80 -3.49
CA LYS A 276 4.10 8.10 -2.24
C LYS A 276 4.36 6.61 -2.46
N PHE A 277 3.47 5.92 -3.16
CA PHE A 277 3.62 4.48 -3.40
C PHE A 277 4.79 4.16 -4.33
N ARG A 278 5.10 5.03 -5.28
CA ARG A 278 6.30 4.90 -6.13
C ARG A 278 7.58 5.09 -5.31
N ALA A 279 7.63 6.12 -4.48
CA ALA A 279 8.73 6.37 -3.54
C ALA A 279 8.88 5.21 -2.54
N ALA A 280 7.79 4.72 -1.96
CA ALA A 280 7.80 3.62 -1.01
C ALA A 280 8.49 2.38 -1.56
N ARG A 281 8.12 1.95 -2.77
CA ARG A 281 8.74 0.79 -3.43
C ARG A 281 10.22 0.99 -3.70
N MET A 282 10.60 2.17 -4.22
CA MET A 282 11.99 2.48 -4.55
C MET A 282 12.87 2.54 -3.30
N LEU A 283 12.42 3.25 -2.27
CA LEU A 283 13.16 3.42 -1.02
C LEU A 283 13.31 2.08 -0.29
N TRP A 284 12.23 1.32 -0.16
CA TRP A 284 12.27 -0.02 0.43
C TRP A 284 13.22 -0.96 -0.31
N ALA A 285 13.14 -0.96 -1.64
CA ALA A 285 14.03 -1.78 -2.45
C ALA A 285 15.51 -1.46 -2.20
N ASN A 286 15.85 -0.18 -2.08
CA ASN A 286 17.22 0.26 -1.78
C ASN A 286 17.62 -0.07 -0.33
N ILE A 287 16.73 0.06 0.65
CA ILE A 287 16.97 -0.35 2.04
C ILE A 287 17.34 -1.84 2.08
N VAL A 288 16.48 -2.71 1.53
CA VAL A 288 16.73 -4.16 1.53
C VAL A 288 18.00 -4.49 0.73
N LYS A 289 18.25 -3.80 -0.38
CA LYS A 289 19.47 -3.99 -1.19
C LYS A 289 20.75 -3.71 -0.40
N GLY A 290 20.71 -2.76 0.53
CA GLY A 290 21.84 -2.45 1.43
C GLY A 290 22.26 -3.62 2.33
N TYR A 291 21.36 -4.56 2.61
CA TYR A 291 21.65 -5.80 3.36
C TYR A 291 22.22 -6.92 2.52
N GLY A 292 22.38 -6.74 1.19
CA GLY A 292 22.96 -7.74 0.31
C GLY A 292 22.12 -9.01 0.09
N PRO A 293 20.81 -8.90 -0.24
CA PRO A 293 19.97 -10.07 -0.48
C PRO A 293 20.50 -10.90 -1.66
N ALA A 294 20.36 -12.21 -1.58
CA ALA A 294 20.78 -13.12 -2.65
C ALA A 294 19.89 -12.98 -3.90
N LYS A 295 18.63 -12.57 -3.71
CA LYS A 295 17.65 -12.43 -4.80
C LYS A 295 17.00 -11.05 -4.78
N ASN A 296 16.97 -10.36 -5.92
CA ASN A 296 16.30 -9.07 -6.04
C ASN A 296 14.80 -9.12 -5.70
N CYS A 297 14.14 -10.28 -5.80
CA CYS A 297 12.73 -10.40 -5.42
C CYS A 297 12.47 -10.19 -3.92
N ALA A 298 13.47 -10.29 -3.06
CA ALA A 298 13.37 -9.94 -1.64
C ALA A 298 13.19 -8.43 -1.43
N CYS A 299 13.65 -7.61 -2.37
CA CYS A 299 13.51 -6.16 -2.33
C CYS A 299 12.10 -5.66 -2.71
N LYS A 300 11.20 -6.55 -3.11
CA LYS A 300 9.82 -6.18 -3.48
C LYS A 300 9.00 -5.84 -2.25
N MET A 301 8.42 -4.65 -2.23
CA MET A 301 7.50 -4.22 -1.17
C MET A 301 6.10 -4.76 -1.44
N GLN A 302 5.53 -5.47 -0.47
CA GLN A 302 4.12 -5.88 -0.51
C GLN A 302 3.27 -4.80 0.14
N ILE A 303 2.35 -4.20 -0.60
CA ILE A 303 1.57 -3.04 -0.16
C ILE A 303 0.09 -3.39 -0.10
N HIS A 304 -0.52 -3.15 1.06
CA HIS A 304 -1.94 -2.99 1.25
C HIS A 304 -2.26 -1.52 1.43
N ALA A 305 -3.37 -1.05 0.89
CA ALA A 305 -3.83 0.31 1.08
C ALA A 305 -5.25 0.34 1.63
N GLU A 306 -5.55 1.29 2.49
CA GLU A 306 -6.91 1.63 2.92
C GLU A 306 -7.18 3.12 2.69
N THR A 307 -8.39 3.49 2.28
CA THR A 307 -8.74 4.91 2.15
C THR A 307 -8.74 5.58 3.52
N SER A 308 -8.27 6.82 3.59
CA SER A 308 -8.03 7.52 4.86
C SER A 308 -9.33 7.81 5.61
N ARG A 309 -9.27 7.70 6.94
CA ARG A 309 -10.33 8.17 7.85
C ARG A 309 -10.11 9.61 8.30
N TRP A 310 -8.88 10.12 8.19
CA TRP A 310 -8.50 11.44 8.68
C TRP A 310 -9.22 12.58 7.97
N ASN A 311 -9.44 12.47 6.65
CA ASN A 311 -10.07 13.49 5.83
C ASN A 311 -11.58 13.30 5.62
N GLN A 312 -12.20 12.33 6.29
CA GLN A 312 -13.65 12.17 6.29
C GLN A 312 -14.34 13.18 7.21
N THR A 313 -15.57 13.55 6.87
CA THR A 313 -16.38 14.51 7.63
C THR A 313 -17.72 13.92 8.03
N VAL A 314 -18.24 14.40 9.16
CA VAL A 314 -19.61 14.07 9.64
C VAL A 314 -20.68 15.03 9.11
N TYR A 315 -20.29 16.22 8.61
CA TYR A 315 -21.23 17.27 8.23
C TYR A 315 -21.97 16.98 6.91
N ASP A 316 -21.33 16.26 6.01
CA ASP A 316 -21.95 15.74 4.78
C ASP A 316 -21.35 14.37 4.49
N PRO A 317 -21.83 13.33 5.19
CA PRO A 317 -21.19 12.01 5.15
C PRO A 317 -21.23 11.36 3.78
N TYR A 318 -22.24 11.64 2.95
CA TYR A 318 -22.32 11.06 1.60
C TYR A 318 -21.22 11.56 0.67
N VAL A 319 -20.65 12.74 0.92
CA VAL A 319 -19.48 13.22 0.15
C VAL A 319 -18.23 12.39 0.44
N ASN A 320 -18.18 11.67 1.58
CA ASN A 320 -17.09 10.73 1.85
C ASN A 320 -17.03 9.59 0.82
N MET A 321 -18.14 9.22 0.16
CA MET A 321 -18.14 8.28 -0.95
C MET A 321 -17.30 8.79 -2.13
N LEU A 322 -17.40 10.08 -2.46
CA LEU A 322 -16.61 10.71 -3.52
C LEU A 322 -15.13 10.78 -3.13
N ARG A 323 -14.82 11.14 -1.87
CA ARG A 323 -13.45 11.13 -1.35
C ARG A 323 -12.84 9.74 -1.46
N GLY A 324 -13.51 8.72 -0.90
CA GLY A 324 -13.04 7.33 -0.97
C GLY A 324 -12.87 6.82 -2.41
N THR A 325 -13.69 7.30 -3.36
CA THR A 325 -13.53 6.94 -4.78
C THR A 325 -12.23 7.50 -5.34
N THR A 326 -11.93 8.80 -5.15
CA THR A 326 -10.70 9.40 -5.67
C THR A 326 -9.44 8.86 -4.99
N GLU A 327 -9.51 8.56 -3.69
CA GLU A 327 -8.46 7.88 -2.93
C GLU A 327 -8.19 6.47 -3.49
N ALA A 328 -9.25 5.69 -3.71
CA ALA A 328 -9.16 4.37 -4.30
C ALA A 328 -8.55 4.39 -5.72
N MET A 329 -8.90 5.40 -6.52
CA MET A 329 -8.31 5.61 -7.85
C MET A 329 -6.81 5.83 -7.76
N SER A 330 -6.33 6.69 -6.85
CA SER A 330 -4.90 6.98 -6.70
C SER A 330 -4.12 5.75 -6.27
N ALA A 331 -4.65 4.93 -5.35
CA ALA A 331 -4.05 3.68 -4.90
C ALA A 331 -3.93 2.64 -6.03
N THR A 332 -4.99 2.44 -6.80
CA THR A 332 -5.02 1.46 -7.89
C THR A 332 -4.13 1.86 -9.06
N ILE A 333 -4.08 3.15 -9.42
CA ILE A 333 -3.15 3.70 -10.41
C ILE A 333 -1.70 3.53 -9.93
N ALA A 334 -1.45 3.72 -8.65
CA ALA A 334 -0.12 3.54 -8.06
C ALA A 334 0.33 2.08 -8.00
N GLY A 335 -0.55 1.11 -8.21
CA GLY A 335 -0.21 -0.31 -8.28
C GLY A 335 -0.03 -0.96 -6.91
N VAL A 336 -0.95 -0.75 -5.98
CA VAL A 336 -1.02 -1.48 -4.70
C VAL A 336 -1.44 -2.95 -4.94
N HIS A 337 -1.17 -3.84 -3.97
CA HIS A 337 -1.49 -5.27 -4.11
C HIS A 337 -2.91 -5.60 -3.66
N SER A 338 -3.41 -4.89 -2.66
CA SER A 338 -4.79 -4.97 -2.20
C SER A 338 -5.25 -3.61 -1.70
N LEU A 339 -6.53 -3.34 -1.84
CA LEU A 339 -7.16 -2.08 -1.44
C LEU A 339 -8.38 -2.37 -0.60
N GLU A 340 -8.61 -1.59 0.44
CA GLU A 340 -9.86 -1.52 1.19
C GLU A 340 -10.39 -0.08 1.14
N VAL A 341 -11.60 0.08 0.65
CA VAL A 341 -12.31 1.37 0.73
C VAL A 341 -13.09 1.44 2.03
N MET A 342 -12.81 2.45 2.85
CA MET A 342 -13.55 2.66 4.08
C MET A 342 -14.98 3.09 3.80
N PRO A 343 -15.97 2.49 4.47
CA PRO A 343 -17.35 2.94 4.40
C PRO A 343 -17.47 4.42 4.78
N PHE A 344 -18.38 5.15 4.12
CA PHE A 344 -18.52 6.59 4.28
C PHE A 344 -18.92 7.05 5.69
N ASP A 345 -19.47 6.14 6.49
CA ASP A 345 -19.92 6.33 7.88
C ASP A 345 -18.90 5.85 8.93
N ALA A 346 -17.81 5.18 8.51
CA ALA A 346 -16.86 4.50 9.40
C ALA A 346 -16.13 5.42 10.40
N SER A 347 -16.13 6.74 10.17
CA SER A 347 -15.44 7.71 11.04
C SER A 347 -16.31 8.19 12.22
N PHE A 348 -17.61 7.95 12.20
CA PHE A 348 -18.53 8.48 13.22
C PHE A 348 -19.58 7.49 13.73
N GLU A 349 -19.80 6.36 13.05
CA GLU A 349 -20.70 5.30 13.50
C GLU A 349 -20.23 3.90 13.03
N ASN A 350 -20.88 2.86 13.51
CA ASN A 350 -20.61 1.51 13.03
C ASN A 350 -21.13 1.37 11.59
N PRO A 351 -20.29 0.98 10.61
CA PRO A 351 -20.69 0.86 9.24
C PRO A 351 -21.88 -0.06 9.03
N THR A 352 -22.85 0.43 8.29
CA THR A 352 -24.05 -0.31 7.90
C THR A 352 -23.76 -1.29 6.76
N GLU A 353 -24.65 -2.25 6.52
CA GLU A 353 -24.53 -3.13 5.33
C GLU A 353 -24.58 -2.32 4.01
N PHE A 354 -25.35 -1.24 4.00
CA PHE A 354 -25.43 -0.35 2.85
C PHE A 354 -24.10 0.36 2.58
N SER A 355 -23.50 0.99 3.60
CA SER A 355 -22.23 1.71 3.45
C SER A 355 -21.05 0.78 3.08
N LYS A 356 -20.98 -0.42 3.71
CA LYS A 356 -20.01 -1.47 3.34
C LYS A 356 -20.18 -1.93 1.88
N ARG A 357 -21.43 -2.07 1.41
CA ARG A 357 -21.71 -2.43 0.01
C ARG A 357 -21.26 -1.34 -0.96
N ILE A 358 -21.50 -0.07 -0.64
CA ILE A 358 -21.05 1.04 -1.48
C ILE A 358 -19.52 1.07 -1.56
N ALA A 359 -18.84 0.97 -0.43
CA ALA A 359 -17.37 0.92 -0.37
C ALA A 359 -16.79 -0.18 -1.26
N ARG A 360 -17.28 -1.41 -1.14
CA ARG A 360 -16.89 -2.54 -2.01
C ARG A 360 -17.18 -2.27 -3.48
N ASN A 361 -18.34 -1.69 -3.78
CA ASN A 361 -18.73 -1.42 -5.16
C ASN A 361 -17.84 -0.36 -5.82
N VAL A 362 -17.27 0.60 -5.08
CA VAL A 362 -16.25 1.51 -5.60
C VAL A 362 -15.07 0.73 -6.17
N GLU A 363 -14.56 -0.24 -5.42
CA GLU A 363 -13.45 -1.07 -5.87
C GLU A 363 -13.82 -1.92 -7.11
N LEU A 364 -14.99 -2.54 -7.10
CA LEU A 364 -15.48 -3.35 -8.21
C LEU A 364 -15.70 -2.54 -9.49
N LEU A 365 -16.22 -1.32 -9.37
CA LEU A 365 -16.36 -0.38 -10.48
C LEU A 365 -15.01 0.00 -11.08
N LEU A 366 -14.04 0.36 -10.23
CA LEU A 366 -12.68 0.70 -10.68
C LEU A 366 -12.00 -0.50 -11.39
N LYS A 367 -12.24 -1.72 -10.93
CA LYS A 367 -11.64 -2.92 -11.49
C LYS A 367 -12.34 -3.37 -12.78
N ASN A 368 -13.66 -3.53 -12.75
CA ASN A 368 -14.41 -4.21 -13.79
C ASN A 368 -15.01 -3.30 -14.86
N GLU A 369 -15.30 -2.02 -14.53
CA GLU A 369 -15.90 -1.06 -15.46
C GLU A 369 -14.89 -0.01 -15.92
N SER A 370 -14.09 0.53 -15.00
CA SER A 370 -13.05 1.51 -15.33
C SER A 370 -11.73 0.87 -15.78
N HIS A 371 -11.60 -0.46 -15.66
CA HIS A 371 -10.48 -1.26 -16.14
C HIS A 371 -9.09 -0.82 -15.61
N PHE A 372 -9.01 -0.34 -14.38
CA PHE A 372 -7.76 0.11 -13.78
C PHE A 372 -6.76 -1.02 -13.52
N ASP A 373 -7.20 -2.27 -13.61
CA ASP A 373 -6.36 -3.46 -13.50
C ASP A 373 -5.69 -3.89 -14.83
N GLN A 374 -6.11 -3.32 -15.96
CA GLN A 374 -5.65 -3.73 -17.30
C GLN A 374 -4.33 -3.09 -17.70
N VAL A 375 -3.99 -1.92 -17.15
CA VAL A 375 -2.79 -1.18 -17.49
C VAL A 375 -1.86 -1.08 -16.29
N VAL A 376 -0.62 -1.51 -16.45
CA VAL A 376 0.42 -1.35 -15.43
C VAL A 376 1.01 0.05 -15.50
N ASP A 377 1.12 0.71 -14.34
CA ASP A 377 1.70 2.04 -14.18
C ASP A 377 1.17 3.08 -15.18
N PRO A 378 -0.15 3.35 -15.22
CA PRO A 378 -0.73 4.31 -16.16
C PRO A 378 -0.24 5.75 -15.93
N ALA A 379 0.35 6.06 -14.77
CA ALA A 379 1.03 7.32 -14.48
C ALA A 379 2.45 7.42 -15.06
N GLY A 380 2.95 6.35 -15.67
CA GLY A 380 4.25 6.30 -16.32
C GLY A 380 4.35 7.31 -17.47
N GLY A 381 5.44 8.11 -17.51
CA GLY A 381 5.63 9.18 -18.49
C GLY A 381 5.13 10.56 -18.04
N SER A 382 4.39 10.67 -16.94
CA SER A 382 4.04 11.95 -16.35
C SER A 382 5.25 12.62 -15.72
N TYR A 383 5.69 13.76 -16.25
CA TYR A 383 6.76 14.58 -15.65
C TYR A 383 6.40 14.99 -14.22
N TYR A 384 5.16 15.41 -14.00
CA TYR A 384 4.66 15.84 -12.71
C TYR A 384 4.77 14.73 -11.65
N VAL A 385 4.18 13.57 -11.91
CA VAL A 385 4.25 12.44 -10.96
C VAL A 385 5.68 11.99 -10.74
N CYS A 386 6.52 11.96 -11.78
CA CYS A 386 7.91 11.58 -11.66
C CYS A 386 8.67 12.51 -10.72
N LEU A 387 8.51 13.80 -10.85
CA LEU A 387 9.22 14.80 -10.05
C LEU A 387 8.72 14.86 -8.61
N LEU A 388 7.46 14.52 -8.34
CA LEU A 388 6.95 14.46 -6.96
C LEU A 388 7.71 13.46 -6.08
N TYR A 389 8.11 12.29 -6.61
CA TYR A 389 8.83 11.29 -5.81
C TYR A 389 10.36 11.35 -5.98
N THR A 390 10.87 12.14 -6.93
CA THR A 390 12.31 12.29 -7.17
C THR A 390 12.85 13.65 -6.81
N SER A 391 12.00 14.64 -6.54
CA SER A 391 12.43 15.97 -6.09
C SER A 391 13.31 15.83 -4.84
N PRO A 392 14.51 16.43 -4.83
CA PRO A 392 15.29 16.45 -3.63
C PRO A 392 14.51 17.24 -2.57
N SER A 393 14.27 16.60 -1.43
CA SER A 393 13.78 17.33 -0.26
C SER A 393 14.68 18.53 -0.02
N PRO A 394 14.16 19.74 0.14
CA PRO A 394 15.03 20.85 0.53
C PRO A 394 15.71 20.48 1.84
N ARG A 395 17.05 20.51 1.81
CA ARG A 395 17.88 20.32 2.99
C ARG A 395 17.73 21.54 3.91
#